data_e998f87f5776ab5bd4b1331d4b1649b0
#
_entry.id   e998f87f5776ab5bd4b1331d4b1649b0
#
_cell.length_a   1.000
_cell.length_b   1.000
_cell.length_c   1.000
_cell.angle_alpha   90.00
_cell.angle_beta   90.00
_cell.angle_gamma   90.00
#
_symmetry.space_group_name_H-M   'P 1'
#
loop_
_entity.id
_entity.type
_entity.pdbx_description
1 polymer ?
#
loop_
_entity_poly.entity_id
_entity_poly.type
_entity_poly.pdbx_seq_one_letter_code
_entity_poly.pdbx_strand_id
1 'polypeptide(L)'
;SLGSISRAAEKLGSAQSTVSRSVASLECEWGVRLFERHGPLLALTDDGERLLGDARNACEAYDLLGRRVSNMGSLEDGSLAIAAPSSVVSLRLPKPLGRFVEEHPGIEISINECTYGEAERLLIAGEVDMAFIPSKLEGEGFISSAYDKDEIVAVTPPGYFPQVPFEIPVDALLGERFIADTETAPLLQRELKGPCISCETSNISAILAMVEAGLGVSLLPSLALERTNYDIEVRHLSHPASRVLYLVRRRTTEMSLAAQAFLDYL
;
A
#
# COMPACT_ATOMS: atom_id res chain seq x y z
N SER A 1 -2.05 7.86 -17.17
CA SER A 1 -1.70 8.17 -18.56
C SER A 1 -1.34 9.66 -18.70
N LEU A 2 -0.20 9.98 -19.37
CA LEU A 2 0.30 11.35 -19.46
C LEU A 2 -0.36 12.17 -20.59
N GLY A 3 -1.16 11.53 -21.46
CA GLY A 3 -1.92 12.16 -22.55
C GLY A 3 -1.08 12.91 -23.61
N SER A 4 0.27 12.81 -23.53
CA SER A 4 1.17 13.56 -24.39
C SER A 4 2.53 12.86 -24.49
N ILE A 5 3.03 12.71 -25.73
CA ILE A 5 4.39 12.19 -25.98
C ILE A 5 5.48 13.10 -25.37
N SER A 6 5.25 14.41 -25.35
CA SER A 6 6.21 15.36 -24.76
C SER A 6 6.38 15.12 -23.26
N ARG A 7 5.29 14.96 -22.52
CA ARG A 7 5.34 14.66 -21.08
C ARG A 7 5.95 13.26 -20.80
N ALA A 8 5.67 12.29 -21.66
CA ALA A 8 6.29 10.97 -21.55
C ALA A 8 7.79 11.05 -21.78
N ALA A 9 8.25 11.81 -22.77
CA ALA A 9 9.66 12.02 -23.08
C ALA A 9 10.38 12.71 -21.91
N GLU A 10 9.78 13.75 -21.33
CA GLU A 10 10.30 14.45 -20.17
C GLU A 10 10.48 13.49 -18.98
N LYS A 11 9.45 12.68 -18.68
CA LYS A 11 9.51 11.68 -17.60
C LYS A 11 10.55 10.58 -17.84
N LEU A 12 10.80 10.23 -19.11
CA LEU A 12 11.80 9.22 -19.49
C LEU A 12 13.21 9.80 -19.69
N GLY A 13 13.43 11.09 -19.46
CA GLY A 13 14.71 11.76 -19.73
C GLY A 13 15.16 11.66 -21.19
N SER A 14 14.21 11.58 -22.14
CA SER A 14 14.46 11.32 -23.56
C SER A 14 13.93 12.45 -24.45
N ALA A 15 14.44 12.57 -25.69
CA ALA A 15 13.89 13.50 -26.62
C ALA A 15 12.52 13.04 -27.15
N GLN A 16 11.57 13.97 -27.33
CA GLN A 16 10.22 13.68 -27.86
C GLN A 16 10.28 12.91 -29.20
N SER A 17 11.22 13.26 -30.07
CA SER A 17 11.42 12.59 -31.35
C SER A 17 11.85 11.14 -31.23
N THR A 18 12.58 10.80 -30.17
CA THR A 18 13.00 9.42 -29.85
C THR A 18 11.78 8.59 -29.40
N VAL A 19 11.02 9.10 -28.45
CA VAL A 19 9.81 8.40 -27.97
C VAL A 19 8.79 8.22 -29.11
N SER A 20 8.58 9.26 -29.94
CA SER A 20 7.66 9.16 -31.07
C SER A 20 8.11 8.12 -32.11
N ARG A 21 9.41 8.04 -32.38
CA ARG A 21 9.97 7.03 -33.30
C ARG A 21 9.87 5.62 -32.75
N SER A 22 10.13 5.43 -31.47
CA SER A 22 9.99 4.13 -30.80
C SER A 22 8.56 3.62 -30.86
N VAL A 23 7.57 4.48 -30.59
CA VAL A 23 6.15 4.12 -30.71
C VAL A 23 5.80 3.76 -32.16
N ALA A 24 6.20 4.59 -33.15
CA ALA A 24 5.94 4.31 -34.56
C ALA A 24 6.60 3.02 -35.05
N SER A 25 7.82 2.73 -34.57
CA SER A 25 8.52 1.47 -34.87
C SER A 25 7.76 0.26 -34.35
N LEU A 26 7.25 0.35 -33.12
CA LEU A 26 6.47 -0.71 -32.49
C LEU A 26 5.14 -0.94 -33.20
N GLU A 27 4.43 0.13 -33.56
CA GLU A 27 3.20 0.07 -34.35
C GLU A 27 3.43 -0.58 -35.73
N CYS A 28 4.57 -0.24 -36.36
CA CYS A 28 4.94 -0.83 -37.64
C CYS A 28 5.29 -2.32 -37.52
N GLU A 29 6.04 -2.69 -36.49
CA GLU A 29 6.44 -4.09 -36.24
C GLU A 29 5.24 -4.98 -35.96
N TRP A 30 4.29 -4.50 -35.17
CA TRP A 30 3.12 -5.25 -34.75
C TRP A 30 1.95 -5.15 -35.76
N GLY A 31 2.01 -4.21 -36.70
CA GLY A 31 0.97 -3.99 -37.70
C GLY A 31 -0.33 -3.42 -37.13
N VAL A 32 -0.26 -2.80 -35.95
CA VAL A 32 -1.40 -2.19 -35.24
C VAL A 32 -1.12 -0.74 -34.89
N ARG A 33 -2.15 0.07 -34.82
CA ARG A 33 -2.05 1.42 -34.25
C ARG A 33 -2.40 1.40 -32.78
N LEU A 34 -1.50 1.88 -31.96
CA LEU A 34 -1.69 1.94 -30.50
C LEU A 34 -2.25 3.28 -30.04
N PHE A 35 -1.95 4.35 -30.81
CA PHE A 35 -2.37 5.72 -30.47
C PHE A 35 -3.05 6.40 -31.65
N GLU A 36 -4.05 7.20 -31.34
CA GLU A 36 -4.69 8.10 -32.27
C GLU A 36 -4.73 9.54 -31.74
N ARG A 37 -4.88 10.50 -32.66
CA ARG A 37 -4.92 11.92 -32.29
C ARG A 37 -6.35 12.44 -32.38
N HIS A 38 -6.83 12.96 -31.26
CA HIS A 38 -8.05 13.75 -31.18
C HIS A 38 -7.67 15.24 -30.97
N GLY A 39 -7.39 15.95 -32.03
CA GLY A 39 -6.87 17.31 -31.98
C GLY A 39 -5.47 17.36 -31.32
N PRO A 40 -5.27 18.14 -30.25
CA PRO A 40 -4.01 18.21 -29.54
C PRO A 40 -3.76 17.03 -28.59
N LEU A 41 -4.77 16.20 -28.32
CA LEU A 41 -4.70 15.09 -27.38
C LEU A 41 -4.32 13.79 -28.09
N LEU A 42 -3.50 13.00 -27.41
CA LEU A 42 -3.16 11.64 -27.80
C LEU A 42 -3.99 10.67 -26.96
N ALA A 43 -4.78 9.83 -27.61
CA ALA A 43 -5.58 8.78 -26.98
C ALA A 43 -5.09 7.40 -27.43
N LEU A 44 -5.43 6.37 -26.66
CA LEU A 44 -5.25 4.98 -27.10
C LEU A 44 -6.33 4.65 -28.11
N THR A 45 -5.98 3.81 -29.08
CA THR A 45 -6.96 3.10 -29.91
C THR A 45 -7.57 1.93 -29.14
N ASP A 46 -8.62 1.30 -29.70
CA ASP A 46 -9.19 0.07 -29.12
C ASP A 46 -8.13 -1.05 -28.96
N ASP A 47 -7.22 -1.17 -29.94
CA ASP A 47 -6.12 -2.13 -29.87
C ASP A 47 -5.08 -1.71 -28.82
N GLY A 48 -4.80 -0.40 -28.71
CA GLY A 48 -3.95 0.16 -27.66
C GLY A 48 -4.49 -0.10 -26.25
N GLU A 49 -5.80 0.02 -26.06
CA GLU A 49 -6.44 -0.27 -24.76
C GLU A 49 -6.35 -1.76 -24.40
N ARG A 50 -6.58 -2.65 -25.37
CA ARG A 50 -6.46 -4.11 -25.18
C ARG A 50 -5.05 -4.53 -24.81
N LEU A 51 -4.04 -3.96 -25.45
CA LEU A 51 -2.63 -4.30 -25.24
C LEU A 51 -1.99 -3.57 -24.07
N LEU A 52 -2.65 -2.55 -23.49
CA LEU A 52 -2.09 -1.75 -22.40
C LEU A 52 -1.74 -2.59 -21.17
N GLY A 53 -2.59 -3.57 -20.81
CA GLY A 53 -2.36 -4.47 -19.70
C GLY A 53 -1.10 -5.32 -19.91
N ASP A 54 -0.99 -5.94 -21.08
CA ASP A 54 0.16 -6.79 -21.41
C ASP A 54 1.46 -5.99 -21.53
N ALA A 55 1.38 -4.77 -22.07
CA ALA A 55 2.53 -3.87 -22.12
C ALA A 55 3.02 -3.45 -20.73
N ARG A 56 2.12 -3.20 -19.79
CA ARG A 56 2.48 -2.93 -18.38
C ARG A 56 3.14 -4.14 -17.75
N ASN A 57 2.56 -5.32 -17.90
CA ASN A 57 3.13 -6.56 -17.37
C ASN A 57 4.54 -6.82 -17.92
N ALA A 58 4.78 -6.54 -19.21
CA ALA A 58 6.10 -6.66 -19.81
C ALA A 58 7.11 -5.66 -19.25
N CYS A 59 6.70 -4.41 -19.03
CA CYS A 59 7.55 -3.40 -18.39
C CYS A 59 7.87 -3.79 -16.93
N GLU A 60 6.88 -4.23 -16.18
CA GLU A 60 7.06 -4.70 -14.79
C GLU A 60 8.03 -5.90 -14.74
N ALA A 61 7.90 -6.85 -15.65
CA ALA A 61 8.82 -7.99 -15.75
C ALA A 61 10.25 -7.56 -16.11
N TYR A 62 10.40 -6.55 -16.99
CA TYR A 62 11.71 -5.99 -17.33
C TYR A 62 12.35 -5.27 -16.13
N ASP A 63 11.57 -4.46 -15.41
CA ASP A 63 12.04 -3.76 -14.21
C ASP A 63 12.43 -4.76 -13.11
N LEU A 64 11.65 -5.85 -12.97
CA LEU A 64 11.97 -6.94 -12.06
C LEU A 64 13.30 -7.61 -12.44
N LEU A 65 13.54 -7.86 -13.73
CA LEU A 65 14.80 -8.40 -14.20
C LEU A 65 15.97 -7.45 -13.88
N GLY A 66 15.78 -6.14 -14.09
CA GLY A 66 16.77 -5.11 -13.76
C GLY A 66 17.12 -5.13 -12.27
N ARG A 67 16.09 -5.16 -11.40
CA ARG A 67 16.29 -5.30 -9.94
C ARG A 67 17.03 -6.59 -9.58
N ARG A 68 16.68 -7.72 -10.17
CA ARG A 68 17.37 -8.99 -9.92
C ARG A 68 18.84 -8.94 -10.32
N VAL A 69 19.17 -8.30 -11.43
CA VAL A 69 20.57 -8.12 -11.86
C VAL A 69 21.32 -7.20 -10.90
N SER A 70 20.74 -6.08 -10.49
CA SER A 70 21.33 -5.19 -9.47
C SER A 70 21.54 -5.89 -8.13
N ASN A 71 20.61 -6.77 -7.76
CA ASN A 71 20.67 -7.55 -6.52
C ASN A 71 21.66 -8.73 -6.55
N MET A 72 22.26 -9.03 -7.71
CA MET A 72 23.39 -9.98 -7.82
C MET A 72 24.73 -9.34 -7.44
N GLY A 73 24.74 -8.01 -7.20
CA GLY A 73 25.90 -7.24 -6.78
C GLY A 73 26.23 -7.38 -5.28
N SER A 74 27.02 -6.46 -4.79
CA SER A 74 27.37 -6.34 -3.36
C SER A 74 26.25 -5.62 -2.59
N LEU A 75 26.30 -5.67 -1.25
CA LEU A 75 25.50 -4.84 -0.35
C LEU A 75 25.80 -3.31 -0.50
N GLU A 76 26.78 -2.95 -1.34
CA GLU A 76 27.16 -1.55 -1.56
C GLU A 76 26.23 -0.82 -2.55
N ASP A 77 25.62 -1.54 -3.51
CA ASP A 77 24.79 -0.95 -4.57
C ASP A 77 23.54 -1.83 -4.83
N GLY A 78 22.67 -1.95 -3.85
CA GLY A 78 21.47 -2.77 -3.94
C GLY A 78 20.18 -1.95 -3.85
N SER A 79 19.04 -2.64 -3.89
CA SER A 79 17.73 -2.04 -3.65
C SER A 79 16.92 -2.84 -2.64
N LEU A 80 16.12 -2.14 -1.85
CA LEU A 80 15.16 -2.69 -0.89
C LEU A 80 13.77 -2.11 -1.20
N ALA A 81 12.82 -2.95 -1.56
CA ALA A 81 11.46 -2.54 -1.84
C ALA A 81 10.49 -3.16 -0.81
N ILE A 82 9.70 -2.30 -0.15
CA ILE A 82 8.77 -2.69 0.92
C ILE A 82 7.36 -2.21 0.56
N ALA A 83 6.35 -3.05 0.76
CA ALA A 83 4.95 -2.67 0.70
C ALA A 83 4.31 -2.78 2.09
N ALA A 84 3.61 -1.72 2.52
CA ALA A 84 3.03 -1.69 3.85
C ALA A 84 1.87 -0.69 3.96
N PRO A 85 0.93 -0.88 4.91
CA PRO A 85 -0.07 0.12 5.23
C PRO A 85 0.56 1.35 5.92
N SER A 86 -0.13 2.49 5.85
CA SER A 86 0.33 3.77 6.39
C SER A 86 0.80 3.71 7.85
N SER A 87 0.10 2.95 8.70
CA SER A 87 0.46 2.77 10.11
C SER A 87 1.83 2.13 10.31
N VAL A 88 2.19 1.14 9.49
CA VAL A 88 3.51 0.49 9.54
C VAL A 88 4.57 1.42 8.98
N VAL A 89 4.31 2.07 7.83
CA VAL A 89 5.23 3.02 7.20
C VAL A 89 5.58 4.17 8.14
N SER A 90 4.57 4.72 8.84
CA SER A 90 4.76 5.89 9.71
C SER A 90 5.39 5.56 11.08
N LEU A 91 5.10 4.38 11.63
CA LEU A 91 5.39 4.11 13.05
C LEU A 91 6.37 2.97 13.30
N ARG A 92 6.47 2.01 12.39
CA ARG A 92 7.33 0.83 12.58
C ARG A 92 8.60 0.88 11.73
N LEU A 93 8.52 1.36 10.49
CA LEU A 93 9.66 1.38 9.58
C LEU A 93 10.69 2.50 9.81
N PRO A 94 10.35 3.72 10.30
CA PRO A 94 11.33 4.82 10.31
C PRO A 94 12.59 4.54 11.12
N LYS A 95 12.49 3.89 12.29
CA LYS A 95 13.65 3.57 13.12
C LYS A 95 14.55 2.48 12.51
N PRO A 96 14.00 1.31 12.09
CA PRO A 96 14.76 0.31 11.35
C PRO A 96 15.45 0.86 10.11
N LEU A 97 14.70 1.61 9.30
CA LEU A 97 15.22 2.21 8.06
C LEU A 97 16.34 3.23 8.32
N GLY A 98 16.18 4.08 9.35
CA GLY A 98 17.22 5.05 9.72
C GLY A 98 18.55 4.37 10.02
N ARG A 99 18.53 3.32 10.84
CA ARG A 99 19.74 2.53 11.17
C ARG A 99 20.31 1.83 9.93
N PHE A 100 19.43 1.26 9.11
CA PHE A 100 19.84 0.55 7.90
C PHE A 100 20.53 1.48 6.88
N VAL A 101 19.99 2.69 6.66
CA VAL A 101 20.58 3.68 5.75
C VAL A 101 21.93 4.19 6.24
N GLU A 102 22.09 4.35 7.56
CA GLU A 102 23.38 4.76 8.14
C GLU A 102 24.48 3.72 7.88
N GLU A 103 24.15 2.44 7.94
CA GLU A 103 25.10 1.33 7.75
C GLU A 103 25.27 0.93 6.28
N HIS A 104 24.25 1.20 5.44
CA HIS A 104 24.23 0.82 4.02
C HIS A 104 23.82 2.01 3.12
N PRO A 105 24.63 3.07 3.03
CA PRO A 105 24.26 4.32 2.35
C PRO A 105 24.11 4.20 0.82
N GLY A 106 24.61 3.13 0.21
CA GLY A 106 24.50 2.87 -1.24
C GLY A 106 23.22 2.13 -1.62
N ILE A 107 22.40 1.69 -0.64
CA ILE A 107 21.17 0.94 -0.94
C ILE A 107 20.02 1.91 -1.22
N GLU A 108 19.38 1.75 -2.38
CA GLU A 108 18.17 2.47 -2.74
C GLU A 108 16.95 1.85 -2.06
N ILE A 109 16.18 2.66 -1.32
CA ILE A 109 14.99 2.21 -0.59
C ILE A 109 13.73 2.73 -1.28
N SER A 110 12.82 1.82 -1.62
CA SER A 110 11.48 2.10 -2.14
C SER A 110 10.42 1.62 -1.16
N ILE A 111 9.53 2.54 -0.75
CA ILE A 111 8.41 2.22 0.14
C ILE A 111 7.11 2.44 -0.62
N ASN A 112 6.33 1.38 -0.78
CA ASN A 112 5.01 1.42 -1.37
C ASN A 112 3.98 1.43 -0.23
N GLU A 113 3.49 2.63 0.11
CA GLU A 113 2.35 2.77 1.01
C GLU A 113 1.08 2.42 0.23
N CYS A 114 0.41 1.35 0.64
CA CYS A 114 -0.71 0.79 -0.11
C CYS A 114 -1.64 -0.05 0.79
N THR A 115 -2.76 -0.49 0.23
CA THR A 115 -3.69 -1.41 0.90
C THR A 115 -3.09 -2.82 1.03
N TYR A 116 -3.66 -3.63 1.92
CA TYR A 116 -3.19 -5.01 2.11
C TYR A 116 -3.27 -5.85 0.84
N GLY A 117 -4.37 -5.73 0.10
CA GLY A 117 -4.53 -6.45 -1.17
C GLY A 117 -3.51 -6.03 -2.21
N GLU A 118 -3.17 -4.75 -2.27
CA GLU A 118 -2.14 -4.26 -3.16
C GLU A 118 -0.74 -4.69 -2.69
N ALA A 119 -0.45 -4.66 -1.39
CA ALA A 119 0.81 -5.15 -0.84
C ALA A 119 1.04 -6.63 -1.16
N GLU A 120 -0.01 -7.45 -1.03
CA GLU A 120 0.01 -8.87 -1.41
C GLU A 120 0.28 -9.05 -2.91
N ARG A 121 -0.43 -8.30 -3.76
CA ARG A 121 -0.24 -8.31 -5.21
C ARG A 121 1.20 -7.96 -5.60
N LEU A 122 1.74 -6.88 -5.05
CA LEU A 122 3.11 -6.43 -5.31
C LEU A 122 4.14 -7.47 -4.89
N LEU A 123 3.94 -8.13 -3.74
CA LEU A 123 4.83 -9.19 -3.28
C LEU A 123 4.78 -10.43 -4.18
N ILE A 124 3.58 -10.87 -4.57
CA ILE A 124 3.39 -12.02 -5.46
C ILE A 124 4.01 -11.72 -6.84
N ALA A 125 3.82 -10.52 -7.36
CA ALA A 125 4.42 -10.08 -8.63
C ALA A 125 5.96 -9.94 -8.55
N GLY A 126 6.53 -9.86 -7.32
CA GLY A 126 7.96 -9.63 -7.10
C GLY A 126 8.40 -8.20 -7.30
N GLU A 127 7.45 -7.28 -7.26
CA GLU A 127 7.70 -5.84 -7.33
C GLU A 127 8.26 -5.29 -6.02
N VAL A 128 8.04 -6.00 -4.90
CA VAL A 128 8.62 -5.71 -3.58
C VAL A 128 9.27 -6.96 -3.01
N ASP A 129 10.26 -6.77 -2.14
CA ASP A 129 10.97 -7.84 -1.44
C ASP A 129 10.18 -8.39 -0.27
N MET A 130 9.43 -7.51 0.41
CA MET A 130 8.63 -7.84 1.59
C MET A 130 7.37 -6.98 1.69
N ALA A 131 6.36 -7.53 2.34
CA ALA A 131 5.09 -6.86 2.59
C ALA A 131 4.61 -7.07 4.02
N PHE A 132 3.88 -6.08 4.55
CA PHE A 132 3.20 -6.16 5.84
C PHE A 132 1.69 -6.29 5.61
N ILE A 133 1.14 -7.48 5.89
CA ILE A 133 -0.26 -7.81 5.64
C ILE A 133 -0.89 -8.54 6.84
N PRO A 134 -2.24 -8.56 6.98
CA PRO A 134 -2.91 -9.14 8.15
C PRO A 134 -3.08 -10.67 8.07
N SER A 135 -2.60 -11.30 7.02
CA SER A 135 -2.74 -12.74 6.78
C SER A 135 -1.40 -13.37 6.40
N LYS A 136 -1.28 -14.66 6.65
CA LYS A 136 -0.17 -15.43 6.11
C LYS A 136 -0.43 -15.72 4.64
N LEU A 137 0.60 -15.57 3.80
CA LEU A 137 0.55 -16.16 2.46
C LEU A 137 0.94 -17.64 2.53
N GLU A 138 0.06 -18.45 1.97
CA GLU A 138 0.33 -19.88 1.80
C GLU A 138 1.09 -20.12 0.50
N GLY A 139 2.00 -21.09 0.50
CA GLY A 139 2.78 -21.47 -0.67
C GLY A 139 4.26 -21.61 -0.37
N GLU A 140 4.93 -22.44 -1.17
CA GLU A 140 6.35 -22.77 -0.96
C GLU A 140 7.32 -21.60 -1.22
N GLY A 141 6.86 -20.55 -1.92
CA GLY A 141 7.68 -19.39 -2.29
C GLY A 141 7.77 -18.30 -1.22
N PHE A 142 6.91 -18.34 -0.18
CA PHE A 142 6.80 -17.26 0.82
C PHE A 142 7.11 -17.74 2.23
N ILE A 143 7.56 -16.81 3.04
CA ILE A 143 7.73 -16.98 4.49
C ILE A 143 6.95 -15.88 5.18
N SER A 144 6.03 -16.26 6.06
CA SER A 144 5.20 -15.35 6.85
C SER A 144 5.60 -15.46 8.32
N SER A 145 6.05 -14.37 8.90
CA SER A 145 6.42 -14.25 10.31
C SER A 145 5.48 -13.26 11.00
N ALA A 146 4.94 -13.61 12.17
CA ALA A 146 4.17 -12.65 12.95
C ALA A 146 5.09 -11.48 13.34
N TYR A 147 4.68 -10.26 13.01
CA TYR A 147 5.47 -9.05 13.21
C TYR A 147 4.93 -8.22 14.38
N ASP A 148 3.64 -7.90 14.35
CA ASP A 148 3.00 -7.10 15.39
C ASP A 148 1.56 -7.58 15.62
N LYS A 149 1.01 -7.28 16.80
CA LYS A 149 -0.38 -7.50 17.12
C LYS A 149 -0.99 -6.19 17.59
N ASP A 150 -2.06 -5.79 16.94
CA ASP A 150 -2.68 -4.51 17.09
C ASP A 150 -4.15 -4.65 17.45
N GLU A 151 -4.59 -3.91 18.45
CA GLU A 151 -5.99 -3.91 18.91
C GLU A 151 -6.83 -2.99 18.00
N ILE A 152 -8.07 -3.38 17.75
CA ILE A 152 -9.05 -2.53 17.10
C ILE A 152 -9.83 -1.80 18.17
N VAL A 153 -9.84 -0.48 18.10
CA VAL A 153 -10.48 0.42 19.05
C VAL A 153 -11.55 1.27 18.38
N ALA A 154 -12.52 1.70 19.18
CA ALA A 154 -13.52 2.67 18.72
C ALA A 154 -12.96 4.09 18.84
N VAL A 155 -13.17 4.89 17.80
CA VAL A 155 -12.78 6.30 17.70
C VAL A 155 -14.04 7.11 17.52
N THR A 156 -14.27 8.07 18.44
CA THR A 156 -15.49 8.87 18.49
C THR A 156 -15.17 10.34 18.74
N PRO A 157 -16.10 11.27 18.43
CA PRO A 157 -15.97 12.62 18.95
C PRO A 157 -15.96 12.63 20.48
N PRO A 158 -15.33 13.62 21.13
CA PRO A 158 -15.30 13.73 22.59
C PRO A 158 -16.70 13.76 23.20
N GLY A 159 -16.92 12.95 24.26
CA GLY A 159 -18.18 12.89 24.96
C GLY A 159 -19.34 12.27 24.17
N TYR A 160 -19.09 11.61 23.06
CA TYR A 160 -20.13 11.05 22.19
C TYR A 160 -20.99 9.98 22.90
N PHE A 161 -20.40 9.17 23.77
CA PHE A 161 -21.09 8.16 24.56
C PHE A 161 -20.95 8.42 26.07
N PRO A 162 -21.62 9.47 26.62
CA PRO A 162 -21.44 9.86 28.02
C PRO A 162 -21.96 8.83 29.04
N GLN A 163 -22.92 7.99 28.63
CA GLN A 163 -23.54 6.98 29.48
C GLN A 163 -22.89 5.58 29.36
N VAL A 164 -21.93 5.42 28.45
CA VAL A 164 -21.30 4.13 28.18
C VAL A 164 -20.05 3.98 29.06
N PRO A 165 -19.80 2.80 29.66
CA PRO A 165 -18.59 2.51 30.41
C PRO A 165 -17.31 2.76 29.59
N PHE A 166 -16.17 2.70 30.27
CA PHE A 166 -14.85 2.88 29.64
C PHE A 166 -14.62 1.98 28.40
N GLU A 167 -15.18 0.76 28.45
CA GLU A 167 -15.21 -0.16 27.30
C GLU A 167 -16.55 -0.03 26.58
N ILE A 168 -16.52 0.13 25.24
CA ILE A 168 -17.74 0.22 24.43
C ILE A 168 -18.24 -1.17 24.07
N PRO A 169 -19.46 -1.55 24.46
CA PRO A 169 -20.10 -2.76 23.94
C PRO A 169 -20.41 -2.57 22.45
N VAL A 170 -20.23 -3.60 21.65
CA VAL A 170 -20.50 -3.59 20.20
C VAL A 170 -21.94 -3.14 19.91
N ASP A 171 -22.88 -3.51 20.77
CA ASP A 171 -24.30 -3.13 20.65
C ASP A 171 -24.53 -1.60 20.75
N ALA A 172 -23.68 -0.87 21.47
CA ALA A 172 -23.75 0.58 21.54
C ALA A 172 -23.35 1.29 20.24
N LEU A 173 -22.64 0.55 19.36
CA LEU A 173 -22.25 1.03 18.04
C LEU A 173 -23.31 0.73 16.96
N LEU A 174 -24.35 -0.07 17.29
CA LEU A 174 -25.41 -0.38 16.36
C LEU A 174 -26.23 0.87 16.04
N GLY A 175 -26.40 1.14 14.76
CA GLY A 175 -27.14 2.32 14.28
C GLY A 175 -26.33 3.60 14.16
N GLU A 176 -25.08 3.60 14.61
CA GLU A 176 -24.18 4.74 14.42
C GLU A 176 -23.75 4.89 12.97
N ARG A 177 -23.39 6.13 12.60
CA ARG A 177 -22.79 6.39 11.29
C ARG A 177 -21.31 6.08 11.35
N PHE A 178 -20.87 5.19 10.48
CA PHE A 178 -19.47 4.82 10.39
C PHE A 178 -18.74 5.55 9.27
N ILE A 179 -17.55 6.03 9.60
CA ILE A 179 -16.51 6.39 8.65
C ILE A 179 -15.57 5.18 8.63
N ALA A 180 -15.70 4.35 7.60
CA ALA A 180 -15.00 3.07 7.53
C ALA A 180 -13.60 3.26 6.95
N ASP A 181 -12.62 2.66 7.60
CA ASP A 181 -11.33 2.38 6.98
C ASP A 181 -11.47 1.14 6.09
N THR A 182 -11.05 1.25 4.83
CA THR A 182 -11.14 0.15 3.85
C THR A 182 -10.50 -1.14 4.34
N GLU A 183 -9.48 -1.04 5.19
CA GLU A 183 -8.75 -2.18 5.75
C GLU A 183 -9.51 -2.86 6.91
N THR A 184 -10.27 -2.09 7.68
CA THR A 184 -11.07 -2.61 8.80
C THR A 184 -12.55 -2.81 8.45
N ALA A 185 -13.02 -2.34 7.30
CA ALA A 185 -14.40 -2.50 6.85
C ALA A 185 -14.91 -3.96 6.87
N PRO A 186 -14.13 -4.98 6.46
CA PRO A 186 -14.55 -6.38 6.56
C PRO A 186 -14.77 -6.84 8.01
N LEU A 187 -13.96 -6.37 8.96
CA LEU A 187 -14.14 -6.63 10.39
C LEU A 187 -15.44 -5.98 10.89
N LEU A 188 -15.65 -4.72 10.52
CA LEU A 188 -16.83 -3.95 10.88
C LEU A 188 -18.11 -4.64 10.38
N GLN A 189 -18.13 -5.13 9.16
CA GLN A 189 -19.25 -5.88 8.60
C GLN A 189 -19.51 -7.23 9.31
N ARG A 190 -18.45 -7.87 9.79
CA ARG A 190 -18.56 -9.13 10.53
C ARG A 190 -19.11 -8.93 11.94
N GLU A 191 -18.63 -7.91 12.66
CA GLU A 191 -18.99 -7.64 14.05
C GLU A 191 -20.35 -6.91 14.17
N LEU A 192 -20.65 -6.03 13.21
CA LEU A 192 -21.89 -5.26 13.17
C LEU A 192 -22.78 -5.76 12.04
N LYS A 193 -23.98 -6.20 12.36
CA LYS A 193 -24.98 -6.64 11.36
C LYS A 193 -25.52 -5.44 10.57
N GLY A 194 -24.89 -5.10 9.45
CA GLY A 194 -25.31 -4.04 8.57
C GLY A 194 -24.97 -2.64 9.10
N PRO A 195 -23.70 -2.29 9.31
CA PRO A 195 -23.30 -0.97 9.75
C PRO A 195 -23.74 0.12 8.75
N CYS A 196 -24.16 1.27 9.27
CA CYS A 196 -24.46 2.44 8.44
C CYS A 196 -23.15 3.13 8.02
N ILE A 197 -22.53 2.67 6.94
CA ILE A 197 -21.30 3.28 6.40
C ILE A 197 -21.69 4.54 5.63
N SER A 198 -21.28 5.68 6.12
CA SER A 198 -21.50 6.99 5.48
C SER A 198 -20.34 7.43 4.58
N CYS A 199 -19.13 6.95 4.87
CA CYS A 199 -17.95 7.22 4.09
C CYS A 199 -16.96 6.07 4.25
N GLU A 200 -16.19 5.77 3.20
CA GLU A 200 -15.13 4.77 3.22
C GLU A 200 -13.86 5.34 2.58
N THR A 201 -12.73 5.20 3.26
CA THR A 201 -11.42 5.66 2.79
C THR A 201 -10.31 4.91 3.52
N SER A 202 -9.13 4.78 2.89
CA SER A 202 -7.91 4.25 3.53
C SER A 202 -7.06 5.33 4.20
N ASN A 203 -7.44 6.60 4.08
CA ASN A 203 -6.68 7.71 4.65
C ASN A 203 -7.06 7.94 6.11
N ILE A 204 -6.23 7.45 7.02
CA ILE A 204 -6.46 7.54 8.48
C ILE A 204 -6.62 9.00 8.94
N SER A 205 -5.80 9.92 8.44
CA SER A 205 -5.91 11.35 8.81
C SER A 205 -7.25 11.95 8.39
N ALA A 206 -7.78 11.57 7.23
CA ALA A 206 -9.11 11.99 6.78
C ALA A 206 -10.20 11.39 7.67
N ILE A 207 -10.09 10.11 8.05
CA ILE A 207 -11.04 9.48 8.98
C ILE A 207 -11.05 10.22 10.31
N LEU A 208 -9.89 10.48 10.91
CA LEU A 208 -9.79 11.16 12.20
C LEU A 208 -10.35 12.58 12.16
N ALA A 209 -10.07 13.34 11.10
CA ALA A 209 -10.63 14.68 10.90
C ALA A 209 -12.16 14.67 10.76
N MET A 210 -12.71 13.65 10.06
CA MET A 210 -14.16 13.49 9.94
C MET A 210 -14.81 13.08 11.26
N VAL A 211 -14.15 12.23 12.06
CA VAL A 211 -14.62 11.87 13.41
C VAL A 211 -14.61 13.11 14.31
N GLU A 212 -13.49 13.86 14.37
CA GLU A 212 -13.37 15.10 15.12
C GLU A 212 -14.47 16.11 14.76
N ALA A 213 -14.81 16.20 13.47
CA ALA A 213 -15.89 17.06 12.97
C ALA A 213 -17.31 16.53 13.27
N GLY A 214 -17.46 15.38 13.93
CA GLY A 214 -18.74 14.81 14.32
C GLY A 214 -19.53 14.14 13.19
N LEU A 215 -18.87 13.76 12.07
CA LEU A 215 -19.56 13.11 10.95
C LEU A 215 -19.97 11.66 11.27
N GLY A 216 -19.35 11.05 12.27
CA GLY A 216 -19.62 9.69 12.69
C GLY A 216 -18.54 9.14 13.61
N VAL A 217 -18.53 7.82 13.75
CA VAL A 217 -17.56 7.06 14.54
C VAL A 217 -16.74 6.14 13.63
N SER A 218 -15.62 5.64 14.12
CA SER A 218 -14.79 4.69 13.36
C SER A 218 -14.28 3.56 14.24
N LEU A 219 -13.92 2.43 13.61
CA LEU A 219 -13.12 1.37 14.22
C LEU A 219 -11.77 1.35 13.54
N LEU A 220 -10.72 1.62 14.29
CA LEU A 220 -9.36 1.72 13.76
C LEU A 220 -8.38 0.86 14.56
N PRO A 221 -7.30 0.42 13.94
CA PRO A 221 -6.18 -0.16 14.66
C PRO A 221 -5.55 0.86 15.60
N SER A 222 -5.27 0.49 16.83
CA SER A 222 -4.68 1.39 17.84
C SER A 222 -3.33 1.96 17.39
N LEU A 223 -2.56 1.19 16.63
CA LEU A 223 -1.32 1.63 16.00
C LEU A 223 -1.53 2.89 15.13
N ALA A 224 -2.64 2.97 14.39
CA ALA A 224 -2.93 4.12 13.51
C ALA A 224 -3.18 5.43 14.29
N LEU A 225 -3.42 5.34 15.60
CA LEU A 225 -3.70 6.46 16.49
C LEU A 225 -2.46 6.95 17.24
N GLU A 226 -1.34 6.23 17.18
CA GLU A 226 -0.09 6.69 17.77
C GLU A 226 0.34 8.01 17.12
N ARG A 227 0.76 8.99 17.95
CA ARG A 227 1.25 10.33 17.50
C ARG A 227 0.24 11.18 16.72
N THR A 228 -1.06 10.96 16.93
CA THR A 228 -2.11 11.82 16.36
C THR A 228 -2.46 12.93 17.35
N ASN A 229 -2.88 14.11 16.85
CA ASN A 229 -3.24 15.27 17.65
C ASN A 229 -4.70 15.73 17.36
N TYR A 230 -5.57 14.79 17.03
CA TYR A 230 -7.00 15.10 16.81
C TYR A 230 -7.74 15.11 18.15
N ASP A 231 -8.74 15.96 18.26
CA ASP A 231 -9.65 15.99 19.42
C ASP A 231 -10.71 14.89 19.27
N ILE A 232 -10.32 13.70 19.66
CA ILE A 232 -11.10 12.46 19.55
C ILE A 232 -11.03 11.67 20.85
N GLU A 233 -12.01 10.82 21.05
CA GLU A 233 -12.04 9.88 22.16
C GLU A 233 -11.77 8.47 21.63
N VAL A 234 -10.79 7.78 22.25
CA VAL A 234 -10.42 6.41 21.91
C VAL A 234 -10.87 5.48 23.01
N ARG A 235 -11.61 4.44 22.67
CA ARG A 235 -12.14 3.47 23.62
C ARG A 235 -11.94 2.03 23.19
N HIS A 236 -11.66 1.17 24.13
CA HIS A 236 -11.59 -0.27 23.89
C HIS A 236 -12.98 -0.86 23.66
N LEU A 237 -13.04 -1.93 22.90
CA LEU A 237 -14.26 -2.72 22.75
C LEU A 237 -14.41 -3.69 23.92
N SER A 238 -15.61 -3.87 24.46
CA SER A 238 -15.87 -4.84 25.54
C SER A 238 -15.59 -6.29 25.12
N HIS A 239 -15.63 -6.58 23.82
CA HIS A 239 -15.11 -7.80 23.23
C HIS A 239 -13.90 -7.42 22.36
N PRO A 240 -12.67 -7.59 22.87
CA PRO A 240 -11.48 -7.14 22.16
C PRO A 240 -11.35 -7.78 20.79
N ALA A 241 -11.27 -6.94 19.77
CA ALA A 241 -10.91 -7.34 18.41
C ALA A 241 -9.46 -6.96 18.15
N SER A 242 -8.75 -7.78 17.41
CA SER A 242 -7.36 -7.50 17.07
C SER A 242 -7.02 -7.99 15.68
N ARG A 243 -6.05 -7.32 15.06
CA ARG A 243 -5.36 -7.82 13.87
C ARG A 243 -3.96 -8.28 14.22
N VAL A 244 -3.47 -9.26 13.52
CA VAL A 244 -2.06 -9.64 13.54
C VAL A 244 -1.45 -9.18 12.23
N LEU A 245 -0.38 -8.39 12.30
CA LEU A 245 0.41 -8.03 11.15
C LEU A 245 1.49 -9.09 10.94
N TYR A 246 1.60 -9.58 9.73
CA TYR A 246 2.65 -10.48 9.32
C TYR A 246 3.62 -9.73 8.41
N LEU A 247 4.91 -9.89 8.68
CA LEU A 247 5.94 -9.66 7.70
C LEU A 247 5.97 -10.86 6.77
N VAL A 248 5.60 -10.66 5.53
CA VAL A 248 5.64 -11.67 4.48
C VAL A 248 6.72 -11.30 3.48
N ARG A 249 7.55 -12.27 3.14
CA ARG A 249 8.68 -12.12 2.23
C ARG A 249 8.85 -13.33 1.36
N ARG A 250 9.58 -13.18 0.27
CA ARG A 250 10.03 -14.33 -0.53
C ARG A 250 11.03 -15.18 0.25
N ARG A 251 11.25 -16.41 -0.16
CA ARG A 251 12.33 -17.24 0.42
C ARG A 251 13.69 -16.58 0.19
N THR A 252 14.63 -16.83 1.09
CA THR A 252 15.96 -16.21 1.08
C THR A 252 16.70 -16.35 -0.25
N THR A 253 16.51 -17.45 -0.98
CA THR A 253 17.10 -17.68 -2.30
C THR A 253 16.57 -16.78 -3.40
N GLU A 254 15.45 -16.09 -3.16
CA GLU A 254 14.78 -15.19 -4.11
C GLU A 254 14.81 -13.73 -3.66
N MET A 255 15.35 -13.46 -2.48
CA MET A 255 15.45 -12.11 -1.91
C MET A 255 16.76 -11.44 -2.32
N SER A 256 16.72 -10.11 -2.46
CA SER A 256 17.92 -9.29 -2.58
C SER A 256 18.80 -9.40 -1.33
N LEU A 257 20.12 -9.17 -1.47
CA LEU A 257 21.03 -9.10 -0.33
C LEU A 257 20.63 -7.97 0.63
N ALA A 258 20.19 -6.83 0.09
CA ALA A 258 19.69 -5.70 0.86
C ALA A 258 18.46 -6.07 1.71
N ALA A 259 17.50 -6.79 1.11
CA ALA A 259 16.31 -7.24 1.83
C ALA A 259 16.64 -8.30 2.90
N GLN A 260 17.60 -9.18 2.63
CA GLN A 260 18.07 -10.14 3.64
C GLN A 260 18.74 -9.43 4.82
N ALA A 261 19.62 -8.46 4.54
CA ALA A 261 20.28 -7.67 5.58
C ALA A 261 19.28 -6.84 6.39
N PHE A 262 18.25 -6.27 5.76
CA PHE A 262 17.25 -5.45 6.45
C PHE A 262 16.43 -6.23 7.47
N LEU A 263 16.28 -7.55 7.32
CA LEU A 263 15.56 -8.38 8.31
C LEU A 263 16.16 -8.30 9.72
N ASP A 264 17.45 -8.07 9.85
CA ASP A 264 18.15 -7.96 11.15
C ASP A 264 17.84 -6.65 11.88
N TYR A 265 17.21 -5.69 11.20
CA TYR A 265 16.81 -4.40 11.76
C TYR A 265 15.35 -4.35 12.21
N LEU A 266 14.51 -5.29 11.74
CA LEU A 266 13.09 -5.38 12.08
C LEU A 266 12.86 -6.12 13.39
#